data_bae9a88a63715174431c9c3054c2195d
#
_entry.id   bae9a88a63715174431c9c3054c2195d
#
_cell.length_a   1.000
_cell.length_b   1.000
_cell.length_c   1.000
_cell.angle_alpha   90.00
_cell.angle_beta   90.00
_cell.angle_gamma   90.00
#
_symmetry.space_group_name_H-M   'P 1'
#
loop_
_entity.id
_entity.type
_entity.pdbx_description
1 polymer ?
#
loop_
_entity_poly.entity_id
_entity_poly.type
_entity_poly.pdbx_seq_one_letter_code
_entity_poly.pdbx_strand_id
1 'polypeptide(L)'
;RSAQAEAIIKTVAGYHGKEITRLKPIIEGEFPLDGSRFAGQLPPIVLSPTFAIRKKAIAIFTLEQYVEQTMMTVKQCQIIKSAVSEHRNILVVGGTGSGKTTLVNAIINEMVLNDPSERIFILEDTGEIQCAAVNSVQYHTSLDVSMTQLLKTTLRMRPDRILVGE
;
A
#
# COMPACT_ATOMS: atom_id res chain seq x y z
N ARG A 1 -4.06 -30.92 -4.78
CA ARG A 1 -4.25 -29.53 -4.32
C ARG A 1 -3.19 -29.10 -3.29
N SER A 2 -2.88 -29.92 -2.26
CA SER A 2 -1.87 -29.57 -1.24
C SER A 2 -0.47 -29.41 -1.82
N ALA A 3 0.00 -30.33 -2.68
CA ALA A 3 1.31 -30.26 -3.32
C ALA A 3 1.46 -29.03 -4.25
N GLN A 4 0.37 -28.63 -4.93
CA GLN A 4 0.37 -27.42 -5.76
C GLN A 4 0.48 -26.15 -4.92
N ALA A 5 -0.23 -26.06 -3.78
CA ALA A 5 -0.14 -24.94 -2.87
C ALA A 5 1.28 -24.82 -2.30
N GLU A 6 1.89 -25.92 -1.89
CA GLU A 6 3.28 -25.95 -1.43
C GLU A 6 4.26 -25.49 -2.51
N ALA A 7 4.09 -25.95 -3.75
CA ALA A 7 4.93 -25.53 -4.88
C ALA A 7 4.83 -24.01 -5.12
N ILE A 8 3.62 -23.44 -5.11
CA ILE A 8 3.41 -21.99 -5.26
C ILE A 8 4.12 -21.23 -4.14
N ILE A 9 3.94 -21.65 -2.89
CA ILE A 9 4.56 -21.00 -1.72
C ILE A 9 6.09 -21.01 -1.84
N LYS A 10 6.67 -22.16 -2.20
CA LYS A 10 8.12 -22.29 -2.39
C LYS A 10 8.65 -21.46 -3.56
N THR A 11 7.89 -21.37 -4.67
CA THR A 11 8.27 -20.56 -5.82
C THR A 11 8.28 -19.07 -5.45
N VAL A 12 7.26 -18.58 -4.73
CA VAL A 12 7.23 -17.19 -4.26
C VAL A 12 8.36 -16.91 -3.28
N ALA A 13 8.64 -17.82 -2.35
CA ALA A 13 9.76 -17.69 -1.43
C ALA A 13 11.10 -17.60 -2.18
N GLY A 14 11.34 -18.48 -3.14
CA GLY A 14 12.55 -18.47 -3.98
C GLY A 14 12.71 -17.18 -4.79
N TYR A 15 11.61 -16.62 -5.33
CA TYR A 15 11.63 -15.34 -6.02
C TYR A 15 12.14 -14.19 -5.12
N HIS A 16 11.74 -14.20 -3.85
CA HIS A 16 12.19 -13.22 -2.86
C HIS A 16 13.55 -13.55 -2.20
N GLY A 17 14.25 -14.58 -2.68
CA GLY A 17 15.51 -15.03 -2.08
C GLY A 17 15.35 -15.56 -0.64
N LYS A 18 14.12 -15.91 -0.25
CA LYS A 18 13.80 -16.43 1.08
C LYS A 18 13.67 -17.95 1.04
N GLU A 19 14.22 -18.61 2.06
CA GLU A 19 14.04 -20.04 2.25
C GLU A 19 12.86 -20.29 3.20
N ILE A 20 11.89 -21.10 2.74
CA ILE A 20 10.77 -21.54 3.57
C ILE A 20 11.00 -22.99 4.02
N THR A 21 11.03 -23.21 5.32
CA THR A 21 11.34 -24.51 5.95
C THR A 21 10.35 -24.79 7.10
N ARG A 22 10.45 -25.99 7.69
CA ARG A 22 9.69 -26.32 8.91
C ARG A 22 9.97 -25.39 10.09
N LEU A 23 11.17 -24.80 10.16
CA LEU A 23 11.55 -23.84 11.21
C LEU A 23 11.15 -22.40 10.86
N LYS A 24 11.01 -22.10 9.57
CA LYS A 24 10.53 -20.80 9.04
C LYS A 24 9.35 -21.06 8.09
N PRO A 25 8.18 -21.44 8.62
CA PRO A 25 7.07 -21.93 7.79
C PRO A 25 6.18 -20.84 7.21
N ILE A 26 6.52 -19.56 7.39
CA ILE A 26 5.74 -18.40 6.93
C ILE A 26 6.53 -17.64 5.88
N ILE A 27 5.85 -17.24 4.81
CA ILE A 27 6.35 -16.31 3.81
C ILE A 27 5.33 -15.19 3.61
N GLU A 28 5.80 -13.95 3.68
CA GLU A 28 5.05 -12.76 3.30
C GLU A 28 5.88 -11.96 2.29
N GLY A 29 5.20 -11.36 1.31
CA GLY A 29 5.84 -10.60 0.26
C GLY A 29 4.87 -10.27 -0.88
N GLU A 30 5.42 -9.81 -2.00
CA GLU A 30 4.65 -9.55 -3.21
C GLU A 30 4.57 -10.80 -4.10
N PHE A 31 3.40 -11.01 -4.72
CA PHE A 31 3.23 -12.08 -5.68
C PHE A 31 3.93 -11.71 -7.00
N PRO A 32 4.82 -12.56 -7.54
CA PRO A 32 5.71 -12.21 -8.63
C PRO A 32 5.04 -11.80 -9.94
N LEU A 33 3.77 -12.19 -10.17
CA LEU A 33 3.09 -11.95 -11.44
C LEU A 33 2.50 -10.53 -11.55
N ASP A 34 1.99 -9.98 -10.45
CA ASP A 34 1.22 -8.73 -10.49
C ASP A 34 1.49 -7.81 -9.28
N GLY A 35 2.44 -8.17 -8.42
CA GLY A 35 2.75 -7.41 -7.21
C GLY A 35 1.65 -7.44 -6.15
N SER A 36 0.66 -8.33 -6.25
CA SER A 36 -0.36 -8.55 -5.21
C SER A 36 0.29 -8.98 -3.90
N ARG A 37 -0.30 -8.63 -2.77
CA ARG A 37 0.19 -9.10 -1.47
C ARG A 37 -0.02 -10.60 -1.34
N PHE A 38 1.04 -11.33 -1.02
CA PHE A 38 1.05 -12.78 -0.84
C PHE A 38 1.40 -13.13 0.60
N ALA A 39 0.62 -14.02 1.20
CA ALA A 39 0.95 -14.65 2.48
C ALA A 39 0.79 -16.17 2.34
N GLY A 40 1.85 -16.91 2.60
CA GLY A 40 1.88 -18.38 2.51
C GLY A 40 2.38 -19.04 3.80
N GLN A 41 1.80 -20.19 4.12
CA GLN A 41 2.08 -20.91 5.35
C GLN A 41 2.22 -22.41 5.07
N LEU A 42 3.21 -23.04 5.70
CA LEU A 42 3.47 -24.48 5.63
C LEU A 42 3.32 -25.16 7.00
N PRO A 43 3.09 -26.47 7.04
CA PRO A 43 3.23 -27.24 8.27
C PRO A 43 4.59 -26.99 8.93
N PRO A 44 4.66 -26.94 10.28
CA PRO A 44 3.68 -27.47 11.25
C PRO A 44 2.64 -26.48 11.77
N ILE A 45 2.68 -25.19 11.38
CA ILE A 45 1.75 -24.16 11.90
C ILE A 45 0.35 -24.25 11.30
N VAL A 46 0.21 -24.95 10.20
CA VAL A 46 -1.07 -25.28 9.53
C VAL A 46 -1.10 -26.79 9.24
N LEU A 47 -2.28 -27.37 9.12
CA LEU A 47 -2.41 -28.79 8.80
C LEU A 47 -2.01 -29.11 7.36
N SER A 48 -2.22 -28.21 6.44
CA SER A 48 -1.82 -28.32 5.04
C SER A 48 -1.35 -26.95 4.50
N PRO A 49 -0.47 -26.95 3.47
CA PRO A 49 -0.03 -25.71 2.83
C PRO A 49 -1.21 -24.80 2.47
N THR A 50 -1.17 -23.57 2.91
CA THR A 50 -2.21 -22.57 2.66
C THR A 50 -1.61 -21.24 2.27
N PHE A 51 -2.28 -20.48 1.40
CA PHE A 51 -1.86 -19.13 1.04
C PHE A 51 -3.06 -18.25 0.73
N ALA A 52 -2.85 -16.95 0.83
CA ALA A 52 -3.79 -15.91 0.44
C ALA A 52 -3.11 -14.93 -0.51
N ILE A 53 -3.84 -14.47 -1.52
CA ILE A 53 -3.42 -13.40 -2.44
C ILE A 53 -4.43 -12.27 -2.32
N ARG A 54 -3.96 -11.08 -1.90
CA ARG A 54 -4.77 -9.86 -1.88
C ARG A 54 -4.34 -8.99 -3.05
N LYS A 55 -5.20 -8.91 -4.04
CA LYS A 55 -4.95 -8.09 -5.25
C LYS A 55 -4.84 -6.62 -4.90
N LYS A 56 -3.92 -5.92 -5.60
CA LYS A 56 -3.87 -4.45 -5.57
C LYS A 56 -5.17 -3.90 -6.15
N ALA A 57 -5.61 -2.73 -5.65
CA ALA A 57 -6.76 -2.05 -6.23
C ALA A 57 -6.47 -1.72 -7.71
N ILE A 58 -7.40 -2.08 -8.60
CA ILE A 58 -7.24 -1.88 -10.06
C ILE A 58 -7.66 -0.46 -10.46
N ALA A 59 -8.55 0.16 -9.70
CA ALA A 59 -9.10 1.48 -10.00
C ALA A 59 -8.82 2.46 -8.84
N ILE A 60 -8.33 3.64 -9.19
CA ILE A 60 -8.26 4.78 -8.28
C ILE A 60 -9.59 5.52 -8.41
N PHE A 61 -10.37 5.56 -7.33
CA PHE A 61 -11.58 6.37 -7.26
C PHE A 61 -11.19 7.85 -7.13
N THR A 62 -11.95 8.73 -7.78
CA THR A 62 -11.86 10.17 -7.53
C THR A 62 -12.77 10.57 -6.37
N LEU A 63 -12.53 11.73 -5.76
CA LEU A 63 -13.41 12.24 -4.71
C LEU A 63 -14.83 12.49 -5.22
N GLU A 64 -14.99 12.89 -6.51
CA GLU A 64 -16.29 13.04 -7.17
C GLU A 64 -17.03 11.71 -7.24
N GLN A 65 -16.35 10.63 -7.61
CA GLN A 65 -16.96 9.29 -7.67
C GLN A 65 -17.44 8.82 -6.29
N TYR A 66 -16.76 9.21 -5.21
CA TYR A 66 -17.27 8.97 -3.85
C TYR A 66 -18.58 9.68 -3.58
N VAL A 67 -18.75 10.91 -4.11
CA VAL A 67 -20.01 11.66 -4.00
C VAL A 67 -21.09 11.02 -4.87
N GLU A 68 -20.79 10.69 -6.12
CA GLU A 68 -21.73 10.05 -7.06
C GLU A 68 -22.26 8.71 -6.51
N GLN A 69 -21.39 7.94 -5.85
CA GLN A 69 -21.75 6.68 -5.23
C GLN A 69 -22.37 6.82 -3.83
N THR A 70 -22.65 8.05 -3.40
CA THR A 70 -23.23 8.37 -2.08
C THR A 70 -22.42 7.90 -0.88
N MET A 71 -21.14 7.58 -1.08
CA MET A 71 -20.21 7.21 -0.01
C MET A 71 -19.68 8.45 0.74
N MET A 72 -19.79 9.63 0.14
CA MET A 72 -19.36 10.90 0.69
C MET A 72 -20.33 11.99 0.30
N THR A 73 -20.58 12.95 1.20
CA THR A 73 -21.36 14.13 0.87
C THR A 73 -20.53 15.16 0.09
N VAL A 74 -21.20 16.02 -0.69
CA VAL A 74 -20.54 17.13 -1.40
C VAL A 74 -19.72 18.00 -0.43
N LYS A 75 -20.25 18.26 0.77
CA LYS A 75 -19.57 19.06 1.80
C LYS A 75 -18.26 18.38 2.28
N GLN A 76 -18.29 17.08 2.51
CA GLN A 76 -17.08 16.32 2.89
C GLN A 76 -16.03 16.35 1.78
N CYS A 77 -16.43 16.16 0.53
CA CYS A 77 -15.55 16.27 -0.63
C CYS A 77 -14.86 17.64 -0.69
N GLN A 78 -15.64 18.72 -0.54
CA GLN A 78 -15.11 20.09 -0.55
C GLN A 78 -14.12 20.34 0.60
N ILE A 79 -14.38 19.81 1.79
CA ILE A 79 -13.47 19.93 2.95
C ILE A 79 -12.14 19.23 2.63
N ILE A 80 -12.17 18.03 2.05
CA ILE A 80 -10.96 17.30 1.68
C ILE A 80 -10.18 18.06 0.60
N LYS A 81 -10.84 18.55 -0.44
CA LYS A 81 -10.20 19.34 -1.50
C LYS A 81 -9.55 20.62 -0.96
N SER A 82 -10.23 21.33 -0.06
CA SER A 82 -9.66 22.51 0.62
C SER A 82 -8.43 22.11 1.47
N ALA A 83 -8.51 21.00 2.22
CA ALA A 83 -7.39 20.51 3.01
C ALA A 83 -6.18 20.13 2.14
N VAL A 84 -6.41 19.56 0.95
CA VAL A 84 -5.36 19.25 -0.03
C VAL A 84 -4.71 20.53 -0.55
N SER A 85 -5.51 21.50 -1.02
CA SER A 85 -5.01 22.76 -1.58
C SER A 85 -4.29 23.63 -0.56
N GLU A 86 -4.68 23.55 0.71
CA GLU A 86 -4.07 24.30 1.82
C GLU A 86 -2.91 23.53 2.51
N HIS A 87 -2.46 22.39 1.96
CA HIS A 87 -1.40 21.54 2.53
C HIS A 87 -1.63 21.14 4.00
N ARG A 88 -2.88 20.93 4.38
CA ARG A 88 -3.21 20.49 5.74
C ARG A 88 -2.82 19.03 5.97
N ASN A 89 -2.47 18.71 7.20
CA ASN A 89 -2.26 17.32 7.59
C ASN A 89 -3.61 16.57 7.61
N ILE A 90 -3.66 15.44 6.92
CA ILE A 90 -4.85 14.60 6.80
C ILE A 90 -4.55 13.25 7.45
N LEU A 91 -5.37 12.83 8.39
CA LEU A 91 -5.30 11.51 9.01
C LEU A 91 -6.53 10.69 8.61
N VAL A 92 -6.31 9.54 7.95
CA VAL A 92 -7.37 8.60 7.58
C VAL A 92 -7.36 7.42 8.54
N VAL A 93 -8.44 7.25 9.29
CA VAL A 93 -8.59 6.20 10.30
C VAL A 93 -9.78 5.29 9.99
N GLY A 94 -9.67 4.03 10.37
CA GLY A 94 -10.74 3.05 10.17
C GLY A 94 -10.26 1.61 10.40
N GLY A 95 -11.18 0.68 10.53
CA GLY A 95 -10.88 -0.74 10.68
C GLY A 95 -10.27 -1.37 9.41
N THR A 96 -9.80 -2.59 9.53
CA THR A 96 -9.33 -3.38 8.38
C THR A 96 -10.44 -3.55 7.35
N GLY A 97 -10.14 -3.36 6.06
CA GLY A 97 -11.12 -3.48 4.98
C GLY A 97 -12.13 -2.33 4.89
N SER A 98 -12.01 -1.25 5.68
CA SER A 98 -12.94 -0.10 5.65
C SER A 98 -12.74 0.83 4.46
N GLY A 99 -11.75 0.59 3.60
CA GLY A 99 -11.46 1.44 2.43
C GLY A 99 -10.48 2.57 2.69
N LYS A 100 -9.71 2.55 3.79
CA LYS A 100 -8.69 3.58 4.10
C LYS A 100 -7.75 3.84 2.92
N THR A 101 -7.07 2.80 2.43
CA THR A 101 -6.11 2.91 1.32
C THR A 101 -6.78 3.42 0.04
N THR A 102 -8.03 3.01 -0.21
CA THR A 102 -8.81 3.48 -1.37
C THR A 102 -9.09 4.99 -1.27
N LEU A 103 -9.47 5.48 -0.08
CA LEU A 103 -9.67 6.91 0.15
C LEU A 103 -8.35 7.69 0.08
N VAL A 104 -7.26 7.15 0.65
CA VAL A 104 -5.92 7.74 0.55
C VAL A 104 -5.52 7.89 -0.92
N ASN A 105 -5.72 6.86 -1.75
CA ASN A 105 -5.43 6.93 -3.18
C ASN A 105 -6.27 8.02 -3.90
N ALA A 106 -7.55 8.20 -3.51
CA ALA A 106 -8.38 9.28 -4.04
C ALA A 106 -7.86 10.67 -3.63
N ILE A 107 -7.39 10.82 -2.40
CA ILE A 107 -6.78 12.06 -1.90
C ILE A 107 -5.46 12.35 -2.63
N ILE A 108 -4.63 11.34 -2.86
CA ILE A 108 -3.38 11.48 -3.63
C ILE A 108 -3.69 11.92 -5.07
N ASN A 109 -4.69 11.33 -5.69
CA ASN A 109 -5.12 11.75 -7.02
C ASN A 109 -5.54 13.22 -7.04
N GLU A 110 -6.26 13.70 -6.03
CA GLU A 110 -6.60 15.11 -5.88
C GLU A 110 -5.35 16.00 -5.68
N MET A 111 -4.33 15.54 -4.93
CA MET A 111 -3.05 16.26 -4.81
C MET A 111 -2.39 16.44 -6.17
N VAL A 112 -2.30 15.38 -6.96
CA VAL A 112 -1.70 15.40 -8.31
C VAL A 112 -2.48 16.30 -9.26
N LEU A 113 -3.81 16.31 -9.18
CA LEU A 113 -4.66 17.19 -9.98
C LEU A 113 -4.53 18.65 -9.57
N ASN A 114 -4.36 18.94 -8.27
CA ASN A 114 -4.21 20.29 -7.75
C ASN A 114 -2.86 20.92 -8.14
N ASP A 115 -1.78 20.18 -8.00
CA ASP A 115 -0.44 20.60 -8.43
C ASP A 115 0.40 19.38 -8.88
N PRO A 116 0.51 19.13 -10.20
CA PRO A 116 1.27 18.00 -10.72
C PRO A 116 2.80 18.16 -10.57
N SER A 117 3.30 19.33 -10.18
CA SER A 117 4.72 19.60 -9.98
C SER A 117 5.24 19.21 -8.61
N GLU A 118 4.34 18.97 -7.64
CA GLU A 118 4.70 18.62 -6.27
C GLU A 118 5.55 17.33 -6.20
N ARG A 119 6.51 17.36 -5.30
CA ARG A 119 7.35 16.21 -4.99
C ARG A 119 6.74 15.39 -3.86
N ILE A 120 6.21 14.22 -4.21
CA ILE A 120 5.46 13.36 -3.30
C ILE A 120 6.31 12.17 -2.86
N PHE A 121 6.50 12.01 -1.55
CA PHE A 121 7.13 10.83 -0.96
C PHE A 121 6.09 9.93 -0.30
N ILE A 122 6.18 8.65 -0.60
CA ILE A 122 5.30 7.62 -0.07
C ILE A 122 6.16 6.64 0.72
N LEU A 123 5.81 6.44 1.96
CA LEU A 123 6.47 5.52 2.88
C LEU A 123 5.45 4.48 3.31
N GLU A 124 5.70 3.21 3.03
CA GLU A 124 4.79 2.12 3.39
C GLU A 124 5.53 0.82 3.65
N ASP A 125 4.87 -0.08 4.33
CA ASP A 125 5.41 -1.42 4.60
C ASP A 125 5.23 -2.33 3.38
N THR A 126 4.07 -2.23 2.75
CA THR A 126 3.72 -2.98 1.53
C THR A 126 3.11 -2.04 0.50
N GLY A 127 3.52 -2.14 -0.77
CA GLY A 127 3.11 -1.29 -1.87
C GLY A 127 1.62 -1.31 -2.21
N GLU A 128 0.78 -0.71 -1.36
CA GLU A 128 -0.67 -0.60 -1.56
C GLU A 128 -1.08 0.77 -2.14
N ILE A 129 -0.29 1.80 -1.85
CA ILE A 129 -0.56 3.17 -2.28
C ILE A 129 -0.20 3.33 -3.75
N GLN A 130 -1.10 3.98 -4.50
CA GLN A 130 -0.93 4.26 -5.92
C GLN A 130 -0.80 5.78 -6.11
N CYS A 131 0.27 6.21 -6.75
CA CYS A 131 0.53 7.61 -7.04
C CYS A 131 0.91 7.79 -8.51
N ALA A 132 0.16 8.62 -9.21
CA ALA A 132 0.42 8.96 -10.61
C ALA A 132 1.30 10.22 -10.79
N ALA A 133 1.82 10.80 -9.70
CA ALA A 133 2.69 11.97 -9.78
C ALA A 133 3.99 11.62 -10.51
N VAL A 134 4.40 12.46 -11.45
CA VAL A 134 5.65 12.31 -12.20
C VAL A 134 6.86 12.43 -11.27
N ASN A 135 6.78 13.31 -10.27
CA ASN A 135 7.82 13.52 -9.27
C ASN A 135 7.46 12.81 -7.95
N SER A 136 7.42 11.48 -7.98
CA SER A 136 7.14 10.69 -6.79
C SER A 136 8.27 9.72 -6.46
N VAL A 137 8.48 9.48 -5.16
CA VAL A 137 9.40 8.48 -4.65
C VAL A 137 8.65 7.59 -3.66
N GLN A 138 8.69 6.29 -3.88
CA GLN A 138 8.02 5.30 -3.05
C GLN A 138 9.06 4.46 -2.31
N TYR A 139 9.00 4.48 -1.00
CA TYR A 139 9.87 3.73 -0.11
C TYR A 139 9.10 2.60 0.56
N HIS A 140 9.75 1.45 0.69
CA HIS A 140 9.25 0.32 1.45
C HIS A 140 10.17 0.02 2.61
N THR A 141 9.61 -0.37 3.75
CA THR A 141 10.41 -0.89 4.86
C THR A 141 11.07 -2.22 4.49
N SER A 142 12.09 -2.57 5.21
CA SER A 142 12.74 -3.88 5.11
C SER A 142 13.10 -4.40 6.51
N LEU A 143 13.67 -5.58 6.60
CA LEU A 143 14.14 -6.14 7.88
C LEU A 143 15.12 -5.21 8.60
N ASP A 144 15.92 -4.45 7.84
CA ASP A 144 16.99 -3.61 8.36
C ASP A 144 16.66 -2.10 8.31
N VAL A 145 15.54 -1.72 7.66
CA VAL A 145 15.15 -0.31 7.45
C VAL A 145 13.73 -0.06 7.92
N SER A 146 13.61 0.63 9.04
CA SER A 146 12.31 0.97 9.65
C SER A 146 11.66 2.18 8.99
N MET A 147 10.33 2.33 9.17
CA MET A 147 9.55 3.50 8.75
C MET A 147 10.15 4.82 9.26
N THR A 148 10.62 4.83 10.51
CA THR A 148 11.27 6.01 11.11
C THR A 148 12.57 6.39 10.38
N GLN A 149 13.37 5.42 9.94
CA GLN A 149 14.58 5.69 9.16
C GLN A 149 14.24 6.25 7.79
N LEU A 150 13.23 5.68 7.12
CA LEU A 150 12.72 6.19 5.84
C LEU A 150 12.25 7.64 5.97
N LEU A 151 11.46 7.95 7.01
CA LEU A 151 10.99 9.31 7.27
C LEU A 151 12.15 10.30 7.45
N LYS A 152 13.15 9.93 8.27
CA LYS A 152 14.35 10.78 8.47
C LYS A 152 15.10 11.05 7.16
N THR A 153 15.17 10.07 6.27
CA THR A 153 15.80 10.21 4.95
C THR A 153 14.98 11.13 4.06
N THR A 154 13.66 10.96 4.05
CA THR A 154 12.72 11.77 3.27
C THR A 154 12.83 13.26 3.57
N LEU A 155 12.97 13.65 4.84
CA LEU A 155 13.10 15.05 5.24
C LEU A 155 14.32 15.77 4.64
N ARG A 156 15.33 15.02 4.18
CA ARG A 156 16.53 15.56 3.51
C ARG A 156 16.39 15.65 1.99
N MET A 157 15.29 15.14 1.44
CA MET A 157 15.06 15.02 0.00
C MET A 157 14.14 16.11 -0.55
N ARG A 158 13.85 17.16 0.24
CA ARG A 158 12.97 18.28 -0.10
C ARG A 158 11.59 17.81 -0.58
N PRO A 159 10.81 17.12 0.26
CA PRO A 159 9.45 16.74 -0.07
C PRO A 159 8.51 17.95 -0.01
N ASP A 160 7.53 18.03 -0.92
CA ASP A 160 6.38 18.92 -0.79
C ASP A 160 5.28 18.21 0.00
N ARG A 161 5.15 16.87 -0.19
CA ARG A 161 4.22 16.02 0.56
C ARG A 161 4.88 14.72 1.00
N ILE A 162 4.51 14.28 2.19
CA ILE A 162 4.93 12.98 2.74
C ILE A 162 3.67 12.20 3.11
N LEU A 163 3.56 11.00 2.56
CA LEU A 163 2.48 10.05 2.80
C LEU A 163 3.06 8.87 3.58
N VAL A 164 2.43 8.53 4.69
CA VAL A 164 2.84 7.39 5.51
C VAL A 164 1.69 6.39 5.54
N GLY A 165 1.91 5.23 4.96
CA GLY A 165 1.02 4.07 5.00
C GLY A 165 1.37 3.10 6.12
N GLU A 166 0.61 2.00 6.19
CA GLU A 166 0.94 0.86 7.05
C GLU A 166 2.05 0.03 6.44
#